data_8ba210f9445128de1a63ebc51b085a32
#
_entry.id   8ba210f9445128de1a63ebc51b085a32
#
_cell.length_a   1.000
_cell.length_b   1.000
_cell.length_c   1.000
_cell.angle_alpha   90.00
_cell.angle_beta   90.00
_cell.angle_gamma   90.00
#
_symmetry.space_group_name_H-M   'P 1'
#
loop_
_entity.id
_entity.type
_entity.pdbx_description
1 polymer ?
#
loop_
_entity_poly.entity_id
_entity_poly.type
_entity_poly.pdbx_seq_one_letter_code
_entity_poly.pdbx_strand_id
1 'polypeptide(L)' 'MKEIIILYGGNSDEYEISKLTANSIFKNINREKFSAVLVDLNDFKI' A
#
# COMPACT_ATOMS: atom_id res chain seq x y z
N MET A 1 -18.69 -4.52 0.06
CA MET A 1 -17.41 -4.02 -0.48
C MET A 1 -16.26 -4.67 0.29
N LYS A 2 -15.31 -5.25 -0.42
CA LYS A 2 -14.17 -5.89 0.23
C LYS A 2 -13.09 -4.86 0.55
N GLU A 3 -12.48 -5.01 1.70
CA GLU A 3 -11.38 -4.16 2.10
C GLU A 3 -10.06 -4.80 1.70
N ILE A 4 -9.17 -3.99 1.14
CA ILE A 4 -7.85 -4.41 0.75
C ILE A 4 -6.84 -3.52 1.47
N ILE A 5 -5.88 -4.13 2.13
CA ILE A 5 -4.81 -3.40 2.77
C ILE A 5 -3.55 -3.60 1.93
N ILE A 6 -2.97 -2.49 1.47
CA ILE A 6 -1.74 -2.52 0.69
C ILE A 6 -0.60 -2.13 1.61
N LEU A 7 0.25 -3.11 1.91
CA LEU A 7 1.41 -2.90 2.77
C LEU A 7 2.61 -2.50 1.94
N TYR A 8 3.36 -1.52 2.40
CA TYR A 8 4.60 -1.13 1.75
C TYR A 8 5.61 -0.69 2.79
N GLY A 9 6.87 -0.61 2.38
CA GLY A 9 7.95 -0.23 3.28
C GLY A 9 9.14 -1.13 3.11
N GLY A 10 10.03 -1.12 4.09
CA GLY A 10 11.24 -1.93 4.08
C GLY A 10 12.46 -1.09 4.34
N ASN A 11 13.63 -1.57 3.91
CA ASN A 11 14.88 -0.85 4.05
C ASN A 11 14.87 0.40 3.16
N SER A 12 15.75 1.35 3.47
CA SER A 12 15.74 2.66 2.82
C SER A 12 15.74 2.61 1.30
N ASP A 13 16.50 1.69 0.71
CA ASP A 13 16.57 1.58 -0.75
C ASP A 13 15.31 0.95 -1.33
N GLU A 14 14.70 0.04 -0.60
CA GLU A 14 13.50 -0.66 -1.04
C GLU A 14 12.23 0.12 -0.74
N TYR A 15 12.30 1.04 0.21
CA TYR A 15 11.14 1.80 0.65
C TYR A 15 10.50 2.58 -0.49
N GLU A 16 11.31 3.33 -1.23
CA GLU A 16 10.78 4.15 -2.32
C GLU A 16 10.20 3.30 -3.44
N ILE A 17 10.86 2.19 -3.77
CA ILE A 17 10.37 1.28 -4.80
C ILE A 17 9.04 0.66 -4.36
N SER A 18 8.99 0.21 -3.11
CA SER A 18 7.79 -0.37 -2.54
C SER A 18 6.63 0.64 -2.53
N LYS A 19 6.93 1.87 -2.16
CA LYS A 19 5.93 2.94 -2.12
C LYS A 19 5.37 3.24 -3.51
N LEU A 20 6.22 3.31 -4.52
CA LEU A 20 5.79 3.54 -5.89
C LEU A 20 4.89 2.42 -6.39
N THR A 21 5.28 1.18 -6.10
CA THR A 21 4.48 0.01 -6.48
C THR A 21 3.11 0.04 -5.78
N ALA A 22 3.11 0.33 -4.49
CA ALA A 22 1.86 0.39 -3.72
C ALA A 22 0.94 1.48 -4.25
N ASN A 23 1.49 2.64 -4.57
CA ASN A 23 0.69 3.72 -5.13
C ASN A 23 0.10 3.35 -6.49
N SER A 24 0.87 2.64 -7.31
CA SER A 24 0.39 2.19 -8.61
C SER A 24 -0.79 1.23 -8.45
N ILE A 25 -0.66 0.28 -7.54
CA ILE A 25 -1.75 -0.67 -7.25
C ILE A 25 -2.97 0.09 -6.74
N PHE A 26 -2.77 1.03 -5.82
CA PHE A 26 -3.85 1.80 -5.23
C PHE A 26 -4.63 2.58 -6.29
N LYS A 27 -3.93 3.17 -7.24
CA LYS A 27 -4.56 3.95 -8.30
C LYS A 27 -5.34 3.07 -9.28
N ASN A 28 -4.91 1.83 -9.46
CA ASN A 28 -5.52 0.93 -10.44
C ASN A 28 -6.60 0.02 -9.86
N ILE A 29 -6.78 0.04 -8.55
CA ILE A 29 -7.81 -0.76 -7.91
C ILE A 29 -9.20 -0.24 -8.28
N ASN A 30 -10.12 -1.15 -8.51
CA ASN A 30 -11.52 -0.80 -8.77
C ASN A 30 -12.21 -0.40 -7.48
N ARG A 31 -12.31 0.90 -7.25
CA ARG A 31 -12.87 1.41 -6.01
C ARG A 31 -14.39 1.26 -5.90
N GLU A 32 -15.03 0.87 -6.97
CA GLU A 32 -16.44 0.56 -6.91
C GLU A 32 -16.70 -0.78 -6.23
N LYS A 33 -15.72 -1.68 -6.30
CA LYS A 33 -15.82 -3.02 -5.72
C LYS A 33 -14.99 -3.20 -4.47
N PHE A 34 -13.95 -2.39 -4.31
CA PHE A 34 -12.99 -2.55 -3.22
C PHE A 34 -12.72 -1.24 -2.52
N SER A 35 -12.51 -1.34 -1.23
CA SER A 35 -11.99 -0.23 -0.44
C SER A 35 -10.52 -0.52 -0.15
N ALA A 36 -9.64 0.39 -0.50
CA ALA A 36 -8.20 0.17 -0.36
C ALA A 36 -7.59 1.16 0.60
N VAL A 37 -6.64 0.67 1.40
CA VAL A 37 -5.90 1.48 2.36
C VAL A 37 -4.42 1.18 2.22
N LEU A 38 -3.60 2.24 2.18
CA LEU A 38 -2.15 2.11 2.17
C LEU A 38 -1.63 2.13 3.60
N VAL A 39 -0.80 1.16 3.94
CA VAL A 39 -0.21 1.06 5.27
C VAL A 39 1.30 1.00 5.14
N ASP A 40 1.97 1.97 5.76
CA ASP A 40 3.42 2.04 5.80
C ASP A 40 3.94 1.17 6.95
N LEU A 41 4.67 0.13 6.62
CA LEU A 41 5.21 -0.80 7.61
C LEU A 41 6.20 -0.11 8.56
N ASN A 42 6.85 0.95 8.10
CA ASN A 42 7.81 1.67 8.94
C ASN A 42 7.12 2.48 10.04
N ASP A 43 5.86 2.83 9.85
CA ASP A 43 5.07 3.51 10.86
C ASP A 43 4.32 2.54 11.77
N PHE A 44 4.33 1.27 11.42
CA PHE A 44 3.59 0.26 12.17
C PHE A 44 4.46 -0.24 13.32
N LYS A 45 4.06 0.08 14.55
CA LYS A 45 4.77 -0.35 15.75
C LYS A 45 3.95 -1.37 16.50
N ILE A 46 4.59 -2.46 16.80
CA ILE A 46 3.98 -3.53 17.59
C ILE A 46 4.42 -3.39 19.04
#